data_e208fb4ca22500ccc38d4153c00bbbd3
#
_entry.id   e208fb4ca22500ccc38d4153c00bbbd3
#
_cell.length_a   1.000
_cell.length_b   1.000
_cell.length_c   1.000
_cell.angle_alpha   90.00
_cell.angle_beta   90.00
_cell.angle_gamma   90.00
#
_symmetry.space_group_name_H-M   'P 1'
#
loop_
_entity.id
_entity.type
_entity.pdbx_description
1 polymer ?
#
loop_
_entity_poly.entity_id
_entity_poly.type
_entity_poly.pdbx_seq_one_letter_code
_entity_poly.pdbx_strand_id
1 'polypeptide(L)'
;LGSSLPEELEKEIIKAYKKLNALNKESGRGTDVAVRSSATAEDLPDASFAGQQERLLNVRGIDNVLSAVHEVFASLFNDRAIAYRVHQGFDHAQVAISAGIQRMVRSDIGASGVAFTLDTESGFADAVFVTASVGLGECVVQGAVNPDEFYVHKPTLKIGKPAITRRHLGSKLIKMVYAKGDEMPPVKTVDTSAEEQNRCS
;
A
#
# COMPACT_ATOMS: atom_id res chain seq x y z
N LEU A 1 0.23 -20.99 -14.82
CA LEU A 1 -0.92 -20.08 -14.53
C LEU A 1 -2.29 -20.72 -14.81
N GLY A 2 -2.43 -22.04 -14.90
CA GLY A 2 -3.67 -22.73 -15.23
C GLY A 2 -4.31 -23.51 -14.08
N SER A 3 -3.79 -23.46 -12.86
CA SER A 3 -4.39 -24.15 -11.71
C SER A 3 -5.24 -23.20 -10.89
N SER A 4 -6.45 -23.63 -10.53
CA SER A 4 -7.30 -22.93 -9.54
C SER A 4 -6.66 -22.99 -8.15
N LEU A 5 -7.07 -22.07 -7.26
CA LEU A 5 -6.75 -22.21 -5.84
C LEU A 5 -7.30 -23.52 -5.29
N PRO A 6 -6.67 -24.13 -4.26
CA PRO A 6 -7.24 -25.27 -3.58
C PRO A 6 -8.65 -24.94 -3.05
N GLU A 7 -9.60 -25.86 -3.24
CA GLU A 7 -11.02 -25.65 -2.88
C GLU A 7 -11.22 -25.25 -1.40
N GLU A 8 -10.42 -25.83 -0.51
CA GLU A 8 -10.48 -25.51 0.92
C GLU A 8 -10.04 -24.06 1.19
N LEU A 9 -8.99 -23.60 0.52
CA LEU A 9 -8.51 -22.21 0.62
C LEU A 9 -9.54 -21.22 0.06
N GLU A 10 -10.16 -21.52 -1.08
CA GLU A 10 -11.23 -20.68 -1.64
C GLU A 10 -12.39 -20.53 -0.65
N LYS A 11 -12.85 -21.63 -0.03
CA LYS A 11 -13.92 -21.59 0.97
C LYS A 11 -13.59 -20.70 2.16
N GLU A 12 -12.36 -20.77 2.67
CA GLU A 12 -11.94 -19.94 3.79
C GLU A 12 -11.82 -18.45 3.39
N ILE A 13 -11.31 -18.14 2.20
CA ILE A 13 -11.28 -16.75 1.68
C ILE A 13 -12.70 -16.20 1.55
N ILE A 14 -13.62 -16.97 0.95
CA ILE A 14 -15.04 -16.57 0.80
C ILE A 14 -15.66 -16.28 2.15
N LYS A 15 -15.45 -17.15 3.13
CA LYS A 15 -15.97 -16.99 4.49
C LYS A 15 -15.41 -15.73 5.18
N ALA A 16 -14.10 -15.50 5.08
CA ALA A 16 -13.44 -14.33 5.64
C ALA A 16 -13.91 -13.03 4.99
N TYR A 17 -14.04 -12.98 3.66
CA TYR A 17 -14.52 -11.81 2.93
C TYR A 17 -15.98 -11.50 3.24
N LYS A 18 -16.85 -12.51 3.36
CA LYS A 18 -18.23 -12.32 3.82
C LYS A 18 -18.31 -11.71 5.21
N LYS A 19 -17.45 -12.17 6.14
CA LYS A 19 -17.35 -11.59 7.49
C LYS A 19 -16.88 -10.13 7.44
N LEU A 20 -15.89 -9.80 6.59
CA LEU A 20 -15.42 -8.43 6.39
C LEU A 20 -16.55 -7.52 5.87
N ASN A 21 -17.33 -7.98 4.90
CA ASN A 21 -18.48 -7.25 4.36
C ASN A 21 -19.53 -6.97 5.45
N ALA A 22 -19.85 -7.96 6.27
CA ALA A 22 -20.81 -7.81 7.36
C ALA A 22 -20.34 -6.79 8.42
N LEU A 23 -19.06 -6.78 8.76
CA LEU A 23 -18.49 -5.81 9.71
C LEU A 23 -18.57 -4.37 9.19
N ASN A 24 -18.45 -4.17 7.90
CA ASN A 24 -18.47 -2.84 7.28
C ASN A 24 -19.88 -2.37 6.90
N LYS A 25 -20.93 -3.17 7.16
CA LYS A 25 -22.34 -2.88 6.80
C LYS A 25 -22.51 -2.52 5.32
N GLU A 26 -21.63 -3.03 4.47
CA GLU A 26 -21.71 -2.80 3.04
C GLU A 26 -22.73 -3.75 2.42
N SER A 27 -23.74 -3.19 1.79
CA SER A 27 -24.74 -3.93 1.01
C SER A 27 -24.43 -3.84 -0.47
N GLY A 28 -24.66 -4.93 -1.20
CA GLY A 28 -24.51 -4.96 -2.66
C GLY A 28 -23.17 -5.51 -3.12
N ARG A 29 -22.30 -4.67 -3.71
CA ARG A 29 -21.07 -5.12 -4.38
C ARG A 29 -19.93 -5.57 -3.45
N GLY A 30 -20.07 -5.42 -2.13
CA GLY A 30 -19.06 -5.80 -1.13
C GLY A 30 -18.04 -4.69 -0.83
N THR A 31 -17.17 -4.97 0.16
CA THR A 31 -16.14 -4.05 0.64
C THR A 31 -14.99 -3.93 -0.36
N ASP A 32 -14.53 -2.72 -0.62
CA ASP A 32 -13.30 -2.48 -1.39
C ASP A 32 -12.09 -2.91 -0.57
N VAL A 33 -11.24 -3.70 -1.17
CA VAL A 33 -10.03 -4.22 -0.52
C VAL A 33 -8.77 -3.98 -1.37
N ALA A 34 -7.64 -3.89 -0.68
CA ALA A 34 -6.34 -4.09 -1.25
C ALA A 34 -5.94 -5.55 -1.03
N VAL A 35 -5.46 -6.22 -2.08
CA VAL A 35 -4.83 -7.53 -1.98
C VAL A 35 -3.33 -7.33 -2.13
N ARG A 36 -2.58 -7.71 -1.09
CA ARG A 36 -1.16 -7.41 -0.96
C ARG A 36 -0.38 -8.67 -0.68
N SER A 37 0.77 -8.79 -1.29
CA SER A 37 1.73 -9.84 -0.98
C SER A 37 2.51 -9.55 0.31
N SER A 38 2.98 -10.61 0.94
CA SER A 38 4.03 -10.58 1.95
C SER A 38 4.82 -11.88 1.82
N ALA A 39 6.10 -11.78 1.46
CA ALA A 39 6.96 -12.94 1.25
C ALA A 39 7.92 -13.14 2.41
N THR A 40 8.30 -14.38 2.68
CA THR A 40 9.25 -14.73 3.74
C THR A 40 10.66 -14.16 3.51
N ALA A 41 10.98 -13.76 2.28
CA ALA A 41 12.26 -13.15 1.89
C ALA A 41 12.19 -11.63 1.69
N GLU A 42 11.11 -10.95 2.14
CA GLU A 42 10.88 -9.52 1.87
C GLU A 42 11.79 -8.61 2.70
N ASP A 43 12.03 -8.96 3.98
CA ASP A 43 12.79 -8.13 4.94
C ASP A 43 13.89 -8.96 5.60
N LEU A 44 14.88 -9.36 4.84
CA LEU A 44 16.08 -10.00 5.39
C LEU A 44 17.14 -8.94 5.72
N PRO A 45 18.00 -9.17 6.75
CA PRO A 45 19.03 -8.20 7.16
C PRO A 45 19.95 -7.76 6.02
N ASP A 46 20.23 -8.66 5.08
CA ASP A 46 21.17 -8.46 3.97
C ASP A 46 20.50 -8.35 2.59
N ALA A 47 19.15 -8.41 2.54
CA ALA A 47 18.42 -8.38 1.28
C ALA A 47 17.00 -7.82 1.48
N SER A 48 16.64 -6.79 0.71
CA SER A 48 15.30 -6.20 0.70
C SER A 48 14.60 -6.52 -0.61
N PHE A 49 13.42 -7.16 -0.52
CA PHE A 49 12.53 -7.44 -1.65
C PHE A 49 11.41 -6.41 -1.77
N ALA A 50 11.55 -5.28 -1.09
CA ALA A 50 10.54 -4.24 -1.05
C ALA A 50 10.18 -3.73 -2.45
N GLY A 51 8.89 -3.62 -2.74
CA GLY A 51 8.37 -3.06 -3.98
C GLY A 51 8.45 -3.99 -5.21
N GLN A 52 8.88 -5.23 -5.06
CA GLN A 52 8.98 -6.21 -6.16
C GLN A 52 7.68 -7.01 -6.38
N GLN A 53 6.70 -6.86 -5.51
CA GLN A 53 5.51 -7.70 -5.48
C GLN A 53 4.25 -6.91 -5.85
N GLU A 54 3.29 -7.62 -6.46
CA GLU A 54 2.04 -7.06 -6.93
C GLU A 54 1.15 -6.56 -5.78
N ARG A 55 0.55 -5.40 -5.99
CA ARG A 55 -0.49 -4.83 -5.13
C ARG A 55 -1.71 -4.54 -5.99
N LEU A 56 -2.81 -5.19 -5.67
CA LEU A 56 -4.06 -4.99 -6.36
C LEU A 56 -4.97 -4.12 -5.48
N LEU A 57 -5.22 -2.91 -5.93
CA LEU A 57 -6.00 -1.90 -5.20
C LEU A 57 -7.44 -1.88 -5.69
N ASN A 58 -8.37 -1.48 -4.81
CA ASN A 58 -9.78 -1.31 -5.11
C ASN A 58 -10.44 -2.57 -5.69
N VAL A 59 -10.02 -3.73 -5.20
CA VAL A 59 -10.61 -5.03 -5.56
C VAL A 59 -11.96 -5.17 -4.87
N ARG A 60 -13.01 -5.52 -5.62
CA ARG A 60 -14.37 -5.64 -5.11
C ARG A 60 -15.06 -6.89 -5.65
N GLY A 61 -15.84 -7.54 -4.80
CA GLY A 61 -16.54 -8.78 -5.13
C GLY A 61 -15.67 -10.02 -4.97
N ILE A 62 -16.32 -11.15 -4.65
CA ILE A 62 -15.59 -12.37 -4.26
C ILE A 62 -14.76 -12.95 -5.40
N ASP A 63 -15.30 -12.94 -6.61
CA ASP A 63 -14.59 -13.51 -7.78
C ASP A 63 -13.31 -12.73 -8.08
N ASN A 64 -13.38 -11.38 -7.99
CA ASN A 64 -12.21 -10.52 -8.16
C ASN A 64 -11.21 -10.69 -7.02
N VAL A 65 -11.67 -10.91 -5.78
CA VAL A 65 -10.77 -11.18 -4.65
C VAL A 65 -10.04 -12.51 -4.83
N LEU A 66 -10.73 -13.57 -5.26
CA LEU A 66 -10.10 -14.85 -5.53
C LEU A 66 -9.07 -14.74 -6.68
N SER A 67 -9.43 -14.03 -7.76
CA SER A 67 -8.52 -13.77 -8.87
C SER A 67 -7.28 -12.98 -8.41
N ALA A 68 -7.48 -11.96 -7.60
CA ALA A 68 -6.39 -11.15 -7.05
C ALA A 68 -5.45 -11.95 -6.13
N VAL A 69 -5.99 -12.84 -5.30
CA VAL A 69 -5.17 -13.75 -4.47
C VAL A 69 -4.36 -14.70 -5.33
N HIS A 70 -4.96 -15.24 -6.38
CA HIS A 70 -4.27 -16.11 -7.35
C HIS A 70 -3.13 -15.35 -8.05
N GLU A 71 -3.36 -14.12 -8.46
CA GLU A 71 -2.35 -13.25 -9.09
C GLU A 71 -1.18 -12.94 -8.13
N VAL A 72 -1.47 -12.64 -6.85
CA VAL A 72 -0.46 -12.47 -5.81
C VAL A 72 0.39 -13.73 -5.67
N PHE A 73 -0.19 -14.92 -5.61
CA PHE A 73 0.59 -16.16 -5.54
C PHE A 73 1.42 -16.40 -6.80
N ALA A 74 0.85 -16.10 -7.97
CA ALA A 74 1.57 -16.23 -9.25
C ALA A 74 2.76 -15.26 -9.36
N SER A 75 2.69 -14.09 -8.71
CA SER A 75 3.76 -13.09 -8.73
C SER A 75 5.09 -13.60 -8.17
N LEU A 76 5.06 -14.64 -7.33
CA LEU A 76 6.27 -15.31 -6.84
C LEU A 76 7.12 -15.91 -7.98
N PHE A 77 6.49 -16.18 -9.11
CA PHE A 77 7.11 -16.82 -10.29
C PHE A 77 7.28 -15.87 -11.47
N ASN A 78 7.13 -14.54 -11.25
CA ASN A 78 7.46 -13.58 -12.30
C ASN A 78 8.99 -13.48 -12.48
N ASP A 79 9.42 -12.96 -13.64
CA ASP A 79 10.84 -12.90 -14.02
C ASP A 79 11.70 -12.14 -12.99
N ARG A 80 11.16 -11.05 -12.45
CA ARG A 80 11.85 -10.23 -11.45
C ARG A 80 12.06 -11.00 -10.14
N ALA A 81 11.03 -11.69 -9.65
CA ALA A 81 11.10 -12.49 -8.43
C ALA A 81 12.05 -13.69 -8.58
N ILE A 82 12.06 -14.33 -9.75
CA ILE A 82 12.98 -15.43 -10.08
C ILE A 82 14.41 -14.90 -10.14
N ALA A 83 14.67 -13.83 -10.90
CA ALA A 83 16.00 -13.23 -11.05
C ALA A 83 16.57 -12.79 -9.71
N TYR A 84 15.75 -12.16 -8.85
CA TYR A 84 16.16 -11.77 -7.51
C TYR A 84 16.61 -12.98 -6.67
N ARG A 85 15.80 -14.07 -6.62
CA ARG A 85 16.17 -15.27 -5.86
C ARG A 85 17.46 -15.90 -6.36
N VAL A 86 17.64 -15.96 -7.67
CA VAL A 86 18.89 -16.46 -8.28
C VAL A 86 20.08 -15.59 -7.86
N HIS A 87 19.92 -14.26 -7.92
CA HIS A 87 21.00 -13.32 -7.54
C HIS A 87 21.38 -13.43 -6.06
N GLN A 88 20.40 -13.65 -5.19
CA GLN A 88 20.60 -13.78 -3.74
C GLN A 88 20.98 -15.21 -3.31
N GLY A 89 20.96 -16.17 -4.21
CA GLY A 89 21.23 -17.58 -3.90
C GLY A 89 20.15 -18.27 -3.08
N PHE A 90 18.90 -17.78 -3.12
CA PHE A 90 17.78 -18.38 -2.39
C PHE A 90 17.22 -19.61 -3.15
N ASP A 91 16.97 -20.68 -2.40
CA ASP A 91 16.23 -21.83 -2.93
C ASP A 91 14.79 -21.43 -3.24
N HIS A 92 14.39 -21.64 -4.49
CA HIS A 92 13.03 -21.34 -4.96
C HIS A 92 11.94 -22.06 -4.16
N ALA A 93 12.22 -23.24 -3.63
CA ALA A 93 11.27 -24.06 -2.87
C ALA A 93 11.08 -23.57 -1.43
N GLN A 94 11.99 -22.75 -0.90
CA GLN A 94 11.95 -22.25 0.48
C GLN A 94 11.29 -20.89 0.63
N VAL A 95 11.09 -20.15 -0.46
CA VAL A 95 10.43 -18.86 -0.42
C VAL A 95 8.92 -19.04 -0.49
N ALA A 96 8.24 -18.61 0.55
CA ALA A 96 6.78 -18.63 0.63
C ALA A 96 6.21 -17.21 0.53
N ILE A 97 4.96 -17.10 0.09
CA ILE A 97 4.22 -15.85 -0.02
C ILE A 97 2.85 -16.00 0.63
N SER A 98 2.41 -14.96 1.31
CA SER A 98 1.03 -14.84 1.78
C SER A 98 0.31 -13.70 1.04
N ALA A 99 -1.01 -13.79 0.93
CA ALA A 99 -1.86 -12.75 0.41
C ALA A 99 -2.65 -12.11 1.56
N GLY A 100 -2.40 -10.84 1.83
CA GLY A 100 -3.14 -10.04 2.79
C GLY A 100 -4.32 -9.33 2.12
N ILE A 101 -5.55 -9.56 2.60
CA ILE A 101 -6.76 -8.89 2.13
C ILE A 101 -7.14 -7.83 3.16
N GLN A 102 -6.95 -6.57 2.80
CA GLN A 102 -7.13 -5.43 3.69
C GLN A 102 -8.19 -4.48 3.14
N ARG A 103 -9.11 -4.03 4.00
CA ARG A 103 -10.06 -2.99 3.62
C ARG A 103 -9.32 -1.74 3.12
N MET A 104 -9.77 -1.17 2.01
CA MET A 104 -9.24 0.10 1.51
C MET A 104 -9.62 1.25 2.45
N VAL A 105 -8.65 2.12 2.69
CA VAL A 105 -8.87 3.42 3.35
C VAL A 105 -9.21 4.46 2.29
N ARG A 106 -10.25 5.25 2.52
CA ARG A 106 -10.75 6.26 1.56
C ARG A 106 -9.85 7.53 1.57
N SER A 107 -8.55 7.33 1.37
CA SER A 107 -7.60 8.45 1.20
C SER A 107 -7.72 9.16 -0.15
N ASP A 108 -8.48 8.58 -1.09
CA ASP A 108 -8.84 9.23 -2.36
C ASP A 108 -9.59 10.56 -2.19
N ILE A 109 -10.32 10.72 -1.07
CA ILE A 109 -11.03 11.96 -0.66
C ILE A 109 -10.33 12.68 0.51
N GLY A 110 -9.11 12.31 0.82
CA GLY A 110 -8.31 12.83 1.92
C GLY A 110 -6.84 12.87 1.55
N ALA A 111 -6.00 12.45 2.48
CA ALA A 111 -4.55 12.39 2.30
C ALA A 111 -3.99 11.03 2.73
N SER A 112 -2.81 10.72 2.25
CA SER A 112 -2.01 9.56 2.62
C SER A 112 -0.54 9.94 2.71
N GLY A 113 0.26 9.13 3.37
CA GLY A 113 1.66 9.44 3.54
C GLY A 113 2.47 8.31 4.17
N VAL A 114 3.75 8.60 4.41
CA VAL A 114 4.68 7.70 5.09
C VAL A 114 5.27 8.43 6.28
N ALA A 115 5.40 7.73 7.40
CA ALA A 115 6.05 8.24 8.60
C ALA A 115 7.23 7.37 8.98
N PHE A 116 8.37 8.00 9.18
CA PHE A 116 9.60 7.36 9.67
C PHE A 116 9.84 7.81 11.11
N THR A 117 10.19 6.86 11.97
CA THR A 117 10.44 7.15 13.39
C THR A 117 11.84 7.70 13.67
N LEU A 118 12.55 8.10 12.64
CA LEU A 118 13.83 8.80 12.67
C LEU A 118 13.95 9.66 11.41
N ASP A 119 14.92 10.57 11.39
CA ASP A 119 15.33 11.25 10.17
C ASP A 119 16.12 10.28 9.29
N THR A 120 15.62 10.01 8.09
CA THR A 120 16.18 9.00 7.18
C THR A 120 17.50 9.40 6.54
N GLU A 121 17.85 10.70 6.54
CA GLU A 121 19.10 11.19 5.97
C GLU A 121 20.23 11.18 7.01
N SER A 122 19.98 11.72 8.21
CA SER A 122 20.98 11.85 9.26
C SER A 122 20.99 10.73 10.29
N GLY A 123 19.93 9.90 10.33
CA GLY A 123 19.74 8.89 11.36
C GLY A 123 19.33 9.46 12.73
N PHE A 124 18.97 10.76 12.81
CA PHE A 124 18.60 11.39 14.08
C PHE A 124 17.33 10.77 14.66
N ALA A 125 17.49 10.09 15.80
CA ALA A 125 16.47 9.25 16.39
C ALA A 125 15.35 10.02 17.12
N ASP A 126 15.58 11.28 17.53
CA ASP A 126 14.58 12.08 18.25
C ASP A 126 13.63 12.87 17.34
N ALA A 127 13.64 12.57 16.04
CA ALA A 127 12.66 13.09 15.08
C ALA A 127 11.69 12.01 14.61
N VAL A 128 10.50 12.42 14.18
CA VAL A 128 9.63 11.70 13.24
C VAL A 128 9.59 12.51 11.97
N PHE A 129 9.92 11.89 10.86
CA PHE A 129 9.79 12.47 9.53
C PHE A 129 8.54 11.94 8.85
N VAL A 130 7.65 12.82 8.40
CA VAL A 130 6.39 12.47 7.74
C VAL A 130 6.34 13.12 6.38
N THR A 131 6.05 12.32 5.35
CA THR A 131 5.69 12.82 4.02
C THR A 131 4.22 12.55 3.76
N ALA A 132 3.49 13.50 3.19
CA ALA A 132 2.07 13.36 2.91
C ALA A 132 1.68 14.00 1.58
N SER A 133 0.66 13.45 0.92
CA SER A 133 0.04 14.01 -0.26
C SER A 133 -1.44 13.67 -0.33
N VAL A 134 -2.20 14.45 -1.07
CA VAL A 134 -3.62 14.18 -1.33
C VAL A 134 -3.79 12.91 -2.18
N GLY A 135 -4.88 12.18 -1.94
CA GLY A 135 -5.19 10.97 -2.68
C GLY A 135 -4.59 9.68 -2.10
N LEU A 136 -4.57 8.63 -2.90
CA LEU A 136 -4.05 7.32 -2.53
C LEU A 136 -2.53 7.35 -2.39
N GLY A 137 -1.99 6.59 -1.43
CA GLY A 137 -0.57 6.59 -1.05
C GLY A 137 0.41 6.10 -2.10
N GLU A 138 -0.07 5.48 -3.15
CA GLU A 138 0.77 4.91 -4.21
C GLU A 138 1.68 5.97 -4.85
N CYS A 139 1.16 7.20 -5.11
CA CYS A 139 1.97 8.29 -5.68
C CYS A 139 3.13 8.72 -4.76
N VAL A 140 2.95 8.66 -3.43
CA VAL A 140 3.99 8.97 -2.46
C VAL A 140 5.04 7.87 -2.42
N VAL A 141 4.59 6.60 -2.36
CA VAL A 141 5.48 5.44 -2.28
C VAL A 141 6.33 5.27 -3.54
N GLN A 142 5.77 5.55 -4.72
CA GLN A 142 6.48 5.49 -6.00
C GLN A 142 7.37 6.71 -6.27
N GLY A 143 7.32 7.76 -5.42
CA GLY A 143 8.02 9.01 -5.68
C GLY A 143 7.48 9.79 -6.89
N ALA A 144 6.24 9.53 -7.31
CA ALA A 144 5.60 10.17 -8.45
C ALA A 144 5.11 11.60 -8.15
N VAL A 145 5.08 11.98 -6.88
CA VAL A 145 4.62 13.28 -6.40
C VAL A 145 5.66 13.89 -5.47
N ASN A 146 5.76 15.23 -5.50
CA ASN A 146 6.53 15.99 -4.53
C ASN A 146 5.61 16.30 -3.32
N PRO A 147 5.73 15.54 -2.20
CA PRO A 147 4.80 15.59 -1.08
C PRO A 147 5.08 16.76 -0.13
N ASP A 148 4.13 17.02 0.76
CA ASP A 148 4.39 17.83 1.95
C ASP A 148 5.30 17.06 2.92
N GLU A 149 6.15 17.78 3.64
CA GLU A 149 7.08 17.21 4.62
C GLU A 149 6.91 17.85 5.98
N PHE A 150 6.97 17.02 7.01
CA PHE A 150 6.88 17.47 8.40
C PHE A 150 7.97 16.80 9.23
N TYR A 151 8.66 17.60 10.04
CA TYR A 151 9.57 17.11 11.06
C TYR A 151 8.98 17.36 12.44
N VAL A 152 8.84 16.30 13.22
CA VAL A 152 8.26 16.34 14.57
C VAL A 152 9.31 15.94 15.59
N HIS A 153 9.65 16.82 16.52
CA HIS A 153 10.61 16.53 17.58
C HIS A 153 9.98 15.75 18.72
N LYS A 154 10.37 14.49 18.91
CA LYS A 154 9.77 13.56 19.87
C LYS A 154 9.82 14.04 21.33
N PRO A 155 10.97 14.55 21.86
CA PRO A 155 11.01 15.03 23.24
C PRO A 155 10.00 16.16 23.52
N THR A 156 9.86 17.09 22.57
CA THR A 156 8.91 18.20 22.68
C THR A 156 7.46 17.71 22.65
N LEU A 157 7.17 16.71 21.78
CA LEU A 157 5.85 16.08 21.70
C LEU A 157 5.49 15.36 23.00
N LYS A 158 6.43 14.62 23.61
CA LYS A 158 6.23 13.89 24.87
C LYS A 158 5.82 14.79 26.04
N ILE A 159 6.25 16.05 26.06
CA ILE A 159 5.87 17.02 27.11
C ILE A 159 4.67 17.89 26.71
N GLY A 160 3.93 17.48 25.65
CA GLY A 160 2.69 18.14 25.23
C GLY A 160 2.83 19.53 24.63
N LYS A 161 4.03 19.89 24.14
CA LYS A 161 4.28 21.17 23.48
C LYS A 161 4.22 21.04 21.94
N PRO A 162 4.00 22.17 21.21
CA PRO A 162 4.09 22.18 19.75
C PRO A 162 5.43 21.61 19.28
N ALA A 163 5.40 20.50 18.55
CA ALA A 163 6.57 19.70 18.26
C ALA A 163 6.96 19.67 16.77
N ILE A 164 6.16 20.25 15.88
CA ILE A 164 6.49 20.36 14.45
C ILE A 164 7.56 21.45 14.32
N THR A 165 8.79 21.02 14.02
CA THR A 165 9.97 21.92 13.92
C THR A 165 10.21 22.40 12.50
N ARG A 166 9.77 21.63 11.50
CA ARG A 166 9.85 21.98 10.08
C ARG A 166 8.59 21.54 9.37
N ARG A 167 8.13 22.40 8.46
CA ARG A 167 7.04 22.10 7.52
C ARG A 167 7.46 22.59 6.15
N HIS A 168 7.33 21.73 5.15
CA HIS A 168 7.56 22.05 3.75
C HIS A 168 6.31 21.71 2.94
N LEU A 169 5.85 22.64 2.11
CA LEU A 169 4.71 22.43 1.23
C LEU A 169 5.21 21.89 -0.10
N GLY A 170 4.79 20.68 -0.46
CA GLY A 170 5.08 20.07 -1.74
C GLY A 170 4.21 20.60 -2.87
N SER A 171 4.64 20.44 -4.11
CA SER A 171 3.86 20.87 -5.28
C SER A 171 2.60 20.02 -5.53
N LYS A 172 2.63 18.74 -5.16
CA LYS A 172 1.51 17.78 -5.24
C LYS A 172 0.69 17.88 -6.53
N LEU A 173 1.36 17.93 -7.70
CA LEU A 173 0.71 18.21 -8.99
C LEU A 173 -0.32 17.16 -9.40
N ILE A 174 -0.14 15.92 -8.95
CA ILE A 174 -1.00 14.78 -9.26
C ILE A 174 -1.45 14.07 -8.00
N LYS A 175 -2.58 13.37 -8.10
CA LYS A 175 -3.06 12.43 -7.08
C LYS A 175 -3.67 11.19 -7.74
N MET A 176 -3.68 10.08 -7.03
CA MET A 176 -4.38 8.88 -7.45
C MET A 176 -5.71 8.78 -6.71
N VAL A 177 -6.77 8.46 -7.43
CA VAL A 177 -8.13 8.31 -6.93
C VAL A 177 -8.75 7.03 -7.46
N TYR A 178 -9.83 6.56 -6.85
CA TYR A 178 -10.60 5.44 -7.39
C TYR A 178 -11.26 5.84 -8.72
N ALA A 179 -11.26 4.91 -9.65
CA ALA A 179 -12.09 4.98 -10.83
C ALA A 179 -13.58 4.87 -10.46
N LYS A 180 -14.45 5.45 -11.26
CA LYS A 180 -15.90 5.42 -11.02
C LYS A 180 -16.52 4.13 -11.56
N GLY A 181 -17.38 3.50 -10.76
CA GLY A 181 -18.10 2.31 -11.18
C GLY A 181 -17.20 1.12 -11.45
N ASP A 182 -17.36 0.51 -12.63
CA ASP A 182 -16.62 -0.66 -13.10
C ASP A 182 -15.51 -0.30 -14.11
N GLU A 183 -15.07 0.98 -14.12
CA GLU A 183 -13.96 1.43 -14.97
C GLU A 183 -12.68 0.64 -14.66
N MET A 184 -11.94 0.26 -15.70
CA MET A 184 -10.62 -0.36 -15.61
C MET A 184 -9.56 0.58 -16.20
N PRO A 185 -8.42 0.78 -15.54
CA PRO A 185 -8.02 0.24 -14.22
C PRO A 185 -8.85 0.81 -13.06
N PRO A 186 -8.92 0.09 -11.92
CA PRO A 186 -9.76 0.48 -10.78
C PRO A 186 -9.30 1.74 -10.03
N VAL A 187 -8.14 2.25 -10.36
CA VAL A 187 -7.57 3.52 -9.87
C VAL A 187 -7.03 4.33 -11.05
N LYS A 188 -7.05 5.66 -10.92
CA LYS A 188 -6.53 6.57 -11.94
C LYS A 188 -5.79 7.74 -11.33
N THR A 189 -4.79 8.24 -12.04
CA THR A 189 -4.08 9.46 -11.70
C THR A 189 -4.79 10.65 -12.33
N VAL A 190 -4.98 11.71 -11.55
CA VAL A 190 -5.59 12.96 -11.98
C VAL A 190 -4.77 14.15 -11.45
N ASP A 191 -4.90 15.30 -12.12
CA ASP A 191 -4.29 16.54 -11.64
C ASP A 191 -4.97 17.00 -10.35
N THR A 192 -4.20 17.64 -9.46
CA THR A 192 -4.71 18.26 -8.25
C THR A 192 -5.20 19.67 -8.54
N SER A 193 -6.17 20.13 -7.74
CA SER A 193 -6.62 21.51 -7.81
C SER A 193 -5.59 22.48 -7.22
N ALA A 194 -5.68 23.76 -7.58
CA ALA A 194 -4.83 24.80 -6.98
C ALA A 194 -5.01 24.90 -5.46
N GLU A 195 -6.20 24.62 -4.94
CA GLU A 195 -6.46 24.58 -3.51
C GLU A 195 -5.69 23.45 -2.82
N GLU A 196 -5.69 22.24 -3.40
CA GLU A 196 -4.96 21.09 -2.87
C GLU A 196 -3.44 21.29 -2.93
N GLN A 197 -2.93 21.98 -3.95
CA GLN A 197 -1.50 22.32 -4.08
C GLN A 197 -1.05 23.33 -3.01
N ASN A 198 -1.88 24.29 -2.67
CA ASN A 198 -1.55 25.38 -1.75
C ASN A 198 -1.91 25.08 -0.28
N ARG A 199 -2.46 23.91 0.01
CA ARG A 199 -2.83 23.48 1.37
C ARG A 199 -2.00 22.26 1.77
N CYS A 200 -1.52 22.23 3.02
CA CYS A 200 -0.89 21.02 3.58
C CYS A 200 -1.89 19.87 3.63
N SER A 201 -1.40 18.69 3.29
CA SER A 201 -2.15 17.42 3.31
C SER A 201 -2.45 16.95 4.72
#